data_9716b1e6ea4f365ce89b1abad49d1854
#
_entry.id   9716b1e6ea4f365ce89b1abad49d1854
#
_cell.length_a   1.000
_cell.length_b   1.000
_cell.length_c   1.000
_cell.angle_alpha   90.00
_cell.angle_beta   90.00
_cell.angle_gamma   90.00
#
_symmetry.space_group_name_H-M   'P 1'
#
loop_
_entity.id
_entity.type
_entity.pdbx_description
1 polymer ?
#
loop_
_entity_poly.entity_id
_entity_poly.type
_entity_poly.pdbx_seq_one_letter_code
_entity_poly.pdbx_strand_id
1 'polypeptide(L)'
;MIEAFSDADWNTLSSDSLSTNSYIFTLGSGAICWKSKKQTIIANSTMEAELIALALANEEANWLRDLLYEISLWEKLIQPILIHCDSIATIGRVKRCYYNNKSRPIRRKYSTVRSYLSTSIIIVDYIKGVFGLNLLLLKLKTEN
;
A
#
# COMPACT_ATOMS: atom_id res chain seq x y z
N MET A 1 -1.84 -15.55 8.05
CA MET A 1 -2.38 -14.29 7.44
C MET A 1 -1.24 -13.50 6.82
N ILE A 2 -1.47 -12.99 5.63
CA ILE A 2 -0.52 -12.07 5.00
C ILE A 2 -0.84 -10.65 5.43
N GLU A 3 0.16 -9.94 5.92
CA GLU A 3 0.06 -8.53 6.27
C GLU A 3 0.99 -7.71 5.38
N ALA A 4 0.61 -6.48 5.15
CA ALA A 4 1.42 -5.54 4.40
C ALA A 4 1.51 -4.20 5.11
N PHE A 5 2.57 -3.47 4.83
CA PHE A 5 2.78 -2.12 5.31
C PHE A 5 3.08 -1.26 4.11
N SER A 6 2.31 -0.20 3.91
CA SER A 6 2.55 0.76 2.84
C SER A 6 2.92 2.11 3.42
N ASP A 7 3.84 2.79 2.77
CA ASP A 7 4.31 4.10 3.18
C ASP A 7 4.69 4.94 1.96
N ALA A 8 4.55 6.25 2.08
CA ALA A 8 5.01 7.20 1.09
C ALA A 8 5.83 8.30 1.76
N ASP A 9 6.97 8.59 1.20
CA ASP A 9 7.78 9.73 1.61
C ASP A 9 7.46 10.91 0.68
N TRP A 10 6.66 11.85 1.18
CA TRP A 10 6.28 13.04 0.44
C TRP A 10 7.34 14.12 0.63
N ASN A 11 8.27 14.19 -0.32
CA ASN A 11 9.39 15.11 -0.25
C ASN A 11 9.16 16.33 -1.15
N THR A 12 8.87 17.47 -0.52
CA THR A 12 8.69 18.74 -1.21
C THR A 12 10.03 19.40 -1.62
N LEU A 13 11.13 18.87 -1.11
CA LEU A 13 12.47 19.45 -1.32
C LEU A 13 13.20 18.80 -2.50
N SER A 14 12.66 17.73 -3.07
CA SER A 14 13.27 17.13 -4.26
C SER A 14 13.02 17.97 -5.49
N SER A 15 14.00 18.04 -6.37
CA SER A 15 13.95 18.86 -7.59
C SER A 15 12.86 18.42 -8.58
N ASP A 16 12.39 17.17 -8.47
CA ASP A 16 11.38 16.58 -9.35
C ASP A 16 10.00 16.51 -8.73
N SER A 17 9.84 16.90 -7.46
CA SER A 17 8.57 16.88 -6.70
C SER A 17 7.90 15.52 -6.65
N LEU A 18 8.64 14.43 -6.84
CA LEU A 18 8.12 13.07 -6.79
C LEU A 18 8.40 12.43 -5.44
N SER A 19 7.37 11.79 -4.90
CA SER A 19 7.46 11.04 -3.64
C SER A 19 7.97 9.62 -3.89
N THR A 20 8.41 8.96 -2.82
CA THR A 20 8.83 7.56 -2.88
C THR A 20 7.76 6.67 -2.26
N ASN A 21 7.35 5.63 -2.97
CA ASN A 21 6.49 4.57 -2.47
C ASN A 21 7.32 3.45 -1.87
N SER A 22 6.87 2.92 -0.75
CA SER A 22 7.47 1.74 -0.15
C SER A 22 6.39 0.81 0.34
N TYR A 23 6.59 -0.49 0.17
CA TYR A 23 5.73 -1.50 0.78
C TYR A 23 6.54 -2.71 1.18
N ILE A 24 6.01 -3.44 2.14
CA ILE A 24 6.54 -4.72 2.58
C ILE A 24 5.37 -5.65 2.88
N PHE A 25 5.46 -6.89 2.39
CA PHE A 25 4.51 -7.95 2.68
C PHE A 25 5.17 -8.98 3.57
N THR A 26 4.47 -9.40 4.62
CA THR A 26 4.94 -10.38 5.57
C THR A 26 3.98 -11.57 5.67
N LEU A 27 4.55 -12.75 5.89
CA LEU A 27 3.81 -13.96 6.22
C LEU A 27 4.37 -14.49 7.54
N GLY A 28 3.54 -14.41 8.59
CA GLY A 28 4.04 -14.64 9.94
C GLY A 28 5.08 -13.59 10.32
N SER A 29 6.27 -14.01 10.74
CA SER A 29 7.35 -13.12 11.13
C SER A 29 8.33 -12.79 9.99
N GLY A 30 8.14 -13.40 8.81
CA GLY A 30 9.06 -13.26 7.67
C GLY A 30 8.54 -12.34 6.59
N ALA A 31 9.43 -11.50 6.01
CA ALA A 31 9.11 -10.75 4.81
C ALA A 31 9.18 -11.64 3.59
N ILE A 32 8.18 -11.53 2.73
CA ILE A 32 8.10 -12.31 1.49
C ILE A 32 8.25 -11.44 0.24
N CYS A 33 7.94 -10.15 0.33
CA CYS A 33 8.03 -9.24 -0.80
C CYS A 33 8.16 -7.80 -0.29
N TRP A 34 9.01 -7.00 -0.91
CA TRP A 34 9.16 -5.58 -0.58
C TRP A 34 9.68 -4.80 -1.77
N LYS A 35 9.38 -3.51 -1.78
CA LYS A 35 9.85 -2.62 -2.84
C LYS A 35 9.87 -1.18 -2.35
N SER A 36 10.82 -0.41 -2.85
CA SER A 36 10.85 1.04 -2.72
C SER A 36 11.07 1.63 -4.11
N LYS A 37 10.17 2.51 -4.52
CA LYS A 37 10.21 3.09 -5.87
C LYS A 37 9.69 4.52 -5.85
N LYS A 38 10.32 5.37 -6.64
CA LYS A 38 9.85 6.73 -6.86
C LYS A 38 8.51 6.74 -7.59
N GLN A 39 7.58 7.58 -7.14
CA GLN A 39 6.28 7.73 -7.80
C GLN A 39 6.44 8.35 -9.18
N THR A 40 5.57 7.96 -10.10
CA THR A 40 5.50 8.56 -11.45
C THR A 40 4.43 9.65 -11.53
N ILE A 41 3.64 9.82 -10.48
CA ILE A 41 2.55 10.79 -10.39
C ILE A 41 2.92 11.83 -9.33
N ILE A 42 2.72 13.11 -9.63
CA ILE A 42 2.94 14.17 -8.67
C ILE A 42 1.78 14.20 -7.67
N ALA A 43 2.08 14.02 -6.40
CA ALA A 43 1.11 14.17 -5.32
C ALA A 43 1.14 15.61 -4.79
N ASN A 44 -0.03 16.20 -4.61
CA ASN A 44 -0.17 17.57 -4.10
C ASN A 44 -0.29 17.64 -2.58
N SER A 45 -0.35 16.49 -1.92
CA SER A 45 -0.46 16.40 -0.46
C SER A 45 0.10 15.07 0.03
N THR A 46 0.36 14.97 1.34
CA THR A 46 0.75 13.70 1.97
C THR A 46 -0.34 12.65 1.79
N MET A 47 -1.61 13.04 1.88
CA MET A 47 -2.75 12.14 1.68
C MET A 47 -2.75 11.53 0.28
N GLU A 48 -2.50 12.34 -0.75
CA GLU A 48 -2.42 11.83 -2.13
C GLU A 48 -1.21 10.92 -2.33
N ALA A 49 -0.05 11.26 -1.76
CA ALA A 49 1.14 10.42 -1.81
C ALA A 49 0.89 9.05 -1.15
N GLU A 50 0.24 9.04 0.01
CA GLU A 50 -0.13 7.80 0.70
C GLU A 50 -1.16 7.00 -0.09
N LEU A 51 -2.11 7.65 -0.75
CA LEU A 51 -3.09 6.99 -1.60
C LEU A 51 -2.42 6.28 -2.78
N ILE A 52 -1.44 6.92 -3.41
CA ILE A 52 -0.68 6.32 -4.51
C ILE A 52 0.10 5.10 -4.01
N ALA A 53 0.75 5.21 -2.86
CA ALA A 53 1.47 4.11 -2.24
C ALA A 53 0.54 2.94 -1.90
N LEU A 54 -0.62 3.24 -1.34
CA LEU A 54 -1.62 2.24 -0.98
C LEU A 54 -2.15 1.51 -2.23
N ALA A 55 -2.40 2.23 -3.32
CA ALA A 55 -2.85 1.63 -4.58
C ALA A 55 -1.79 0.67 -5.15
N LEU A 56 -0.51 1.04 -5.09
CA LEU A 56 0.59 0.18 -5.52
C LEU A 56 0.66 -1.10 -4.66
N ALA A 57 0.55 -0.96 -3.35
CA ALA A 57 0.52 -2.09 -2.43
C ALA A 57 -0.68 -3.01 -2.71
N ASN A 58 -1.82 -2.44 -3.05
CA ASN A 58 -3.02 -3.22 -3.39
C ASN A 58 -2.84 -4.04 -4.68
N GLU A 59 -2.21 -3.48 -5.68
CA GLU A 59 -1.91 -4.20 -6.92
C GLU A 59 -0.98 -5.38 -6.64
N GLU A 60 0.02 -5.19 -5.81
CA GLU A 60 0.92 -6.26 -5.38
C GLU A 60 0.20 -7.31 -4.53
N ALA A 61 -0.70 -6.88 -3.64
CA ALA A 61 -1.52 -7.79 -2.84
C ALA A 61 -2.38 -8.69 -3.72
N ASN A 62 -2.99 -8.13 -4.74
CA ASN A 62 -3.79 -8.91 -5.69
C ASN A 62 -2.93 -9.94 -6.42
N TRP A 63 -1.75 -9.55 -6.89
CA TRP A 63 -0.81 -10.46 -7.54
C TRP A 63 -0.37 -11.60 -6.61
N LEU A 64 -0.03 -11.28 -5.37
CA LEU A 64 0.35 -12.29 -4.37
C LEU A 64 -0.81 -13.26 -4.09
N ARG A 65 -2.01 -12.74 -4.00
CA ARG A 65 -3.21 -13.54 -3.78
C ARG A 65 -3.44 -14.53 -4.92
N ASP A 66 -3.31 -14.06 -6.16
CA ASP A 66 -3.46 -14.91 -7.35
C ASP A 66 -2.37 -15.99 -7.38
N LEU A 67 -1.13 -15.63 -7.07
CA LEU A 67 -0.02 -16.58 -6.99
C LEU A 67 -0.28 -17.66 -5.94
N LEU A 68 -0.73 -17.27 -4.75
CA LEU A 68 -1.02 -18.20 -3.66
C LEU A 68 -2.22 -19.09 -3.98
N TYR A 69 -3.18 -18.57 -4.73
CA TYR A 69 -4.32 -19.36 -5.20
C TYR A 69 -3.89 -20.50 -6.13
N GLU A 70 -2.89 -20.28 -6.97
CA GLU A 70 -2.36 -21.30 -7.86
C GLU A 70 -1.56 -22.37 -7.11
N ILE A 71 -1.06 -22.08 -5.91
CA ILE A 71 -0.39 -23.04 -5.05
C ILE A 71 -1.45 -23.77 -4.24
N SER A 72 -1.77 -25.02 -4.62
CA SER A 72 -2.88 -25.81 -4.08
C SER A 72 -2.86 -26.03 -2.55
N LEU A 73 -1.73 -25.77 -1.90
CA LEU A 73 -1.59 -25.82 -0.43
C LEU A 73 -2.35 -24.71 0.29
N TRP A 74 -2.77 -23.66 -0.41
CA TRP A 74 -3.35 -22.46 0.19
C TRP A 74 -4.85 -22.29 -0.08
N GLU A 75 -5.51 -23.24 -0.74
CA GLU A 75 -6.94 -23.17 -1.09
C GLU A 75 -7.86 -22.85 0.10
N LYS A 76 -7.44 -23.23 1.30
CA LYS A 76 -8.23 -23.03 2.53
C LYS A 76 -7.95 -21.72 3.25
N LEU A 77 -7.00 -20.90 2.76
CA LEU A 77 -6.50 -19.74 3.47
C LEU A 77 -6.66 -18.41 2.69
N ILE A 78 -7.60 -18.35 1.75
CA ILE A 78 -7.89 -17.12 1.03
C ILE A 78 -8.60 -16.14 1.97
N GLN A 79 -7.81 -15.53 2.84
CA GLN A 79 -8.25 -14.42 3.68
C GLN A 79 -7.88 -13.10 3.01
N PRO A 80 -8.63 -12.02 3.26
CA PRO A 80 -8.22 -10.70 2.82
C PRO A 80 -6.82 -10.39 3.34
N ILE A 81 -6.02 -9.70 2.51
CA ILE A 81 -4.70 -9.22 2.93
C ILE A 81 -4.89 -7.94 3.73
N LEU A 82 -4.33 -7.92 4.94
CA LEU A 82 -4.40 -6.74 5.80
C LEU A 82 -3.25 -5.79 5.44
N ILE A 83 -3.60 -4.58 5.00
CA ILE A 83 -2.63 -3.53 4.66
C ILE A 83 -2.68 -2.45 5.72
N HIS A 84 -1.56 -2.23 6.38
CA HIS A 84 -1.39 -1.16 7.36
C HIS A 84 -0.92 0.12 6.66
N CYS A 85 -1.61 1.21 6.94
CA CYS A 85 -1.31 2.54 6.42
C CYS A 85 -1.21 3.52 7.59
N ASP A 86 -0.26 4.44 7.55
CA ASP A 86 -0.05 5.40 8.63
C ASP A 86 -0.82 6.71 8.46
N SER A 87 -1.62 6.84 7.42
CA SER A 87 -2.41 8.03 7.15
C SER A 87 -3.88 7.82 7.43
N ILE A 88 -4.35 8.39 8.53
CA ILE A 88 -5.78 8.41 8.89
C ILE A 88 -6.60 9.10 7.80
N ALA A 89 -6.07 10.18 7.21
CA ALA A 89 -6.75 10.91 6.15
C ALA A 89 -6.97 10.05 4.91
N THR A 90 -5.95 9.28 4.50
CA THR A 90 -6.04 8.36 3.36
C THR A 90 -7.05 7.25 3.62
N ILE A 91 -6.98 6.63 4.80
CA ILE A 91 -7.92 5.56 5.18
C ILE A 91 -9.34 6.09 5.19
N GLY A 92 -9.58 7.25 5.78
CA GLY A 92 -10.89 7.89 5.80
C GLY A 92 -11.42 8.18 4.39
N ARG A 93 -10.53 8.59 3.48
CA ARG A 93 -10.89 8.88 2.10
C ARG A 93 -11.27 7.62 1.32
N VAL A 94 -10.49 6.54 1.44
CA VAL A 94 -10.77 5.30 0.70
C VAL A 94 -11.97 4.54 1.23
N LYS A 95 -12.35 4.75 2.48
CA LYS A 95 -13.58 4.19 3.05
C LYS A 95 -14.85 4.90 2.60
N ARG A 96 -14.75 6.11 2.06
CA ARG A 96 -15.89 6.85 1.50
C ARG A 96 -16.20 6.38 0.08
N CYS A 97 -17.49 6.34 -0.27
CA CYS A 97 -17.94 5.90 -1.60
C CYS A 97 -17.67 6.92 -2.70
N TYR A 98 -17.25 8.14 -2.36
CA TYR A 98 -17.09 9.22 -3.32
C TYR A 98 -15.83 10.03 -3.01
N TYR A 99 -15.06 10.31 -4.06
CA TYR A 99 -13.90 11.18 -3.98
C TYR A 99 -13.79 12.01 -5.27
N ASN A 100 -14.02 13.29 -5.15
CA ASN A 100 -13.90 14.21 -6.27
C ASN A 100 -12.52 14.88 -6.23
N ASN A 101 -11.63 14.41 -7.08
CA ASN A 101 -10.32 15.02 -7.28
C ASN A 101 -10.17 15.44 -8.74
N LYS A 102 -9.58 16.60 -8.99
CA LYS A 102 -9.36 17.11 -10.35
C LYS A 102 -8.36 16.28 -11.14
N SER A 103 -7.43 15.62 -10.46
CA SER A 103 -6.40 14.79 -11.09
C SER A 103 -6.98 13.43 -11.47
N ARG A 104 -6.98 13.14 -12.77
CA ARG A 104 -7.42 11.83 -13.28
C ARG A 104 -6.57 10.66 -12.76
N PRO A 105 -5.22 10.76 -12.72
CA PRO A 105 -4.41 9.69 -12.14
C PRO A 105 -4.74 9.40 -10.67
N ILE A 106 -4.99 10.43 -9.87
CA ILE A 106 -5.38 10.26 -8.46
C ILE A 106 -6.74 9.58 -8.35
N ARG A 107 -7.72 9.98 -9.16
CA ARG A 107 -9.03 9.32 -9.19
C ARG A 107 -8.92 7.84 -9.54
N ARG A 108 -8.05 7.48 -10.48
CA ARG A 108 -7.81 6.08 -10.86
C ARG A 108 -7.24 5.27 -9.69
N LYS A 109 -6.27 5.84 -8.97
CA LYS A 109 -5.69 5.19 -7.78
C LYS A 109 -6.75 4.97 -6.70
N TYR A 110 -7.58 5.97 -6.45
CA TYR A 110 -8.71 5.84 -5.54
C TYR A 110 -9.68 4.72 -5.97
N SER A 111 -10.05 4.68 -7.24
CA SER A 111 -10.94 3.64 -7.78
C SER A 111 -10.36 2.25 -7.64
N THR A 112 -9.05 2.08 -7.86
CA THR A 112 -8.36 0.81 -7.67
C THR A 112 -8.48 0.33 -6.22
N VAL A 113 -8.17 1.19 -5.26
CA VAL A 113 -8.26 0.83 -3.84
C VAL A 113 -9.70 0.50 -3.46
N ARG A 114 -10.67 1.31 -3.90
CA ARG A 114 -12.08 1.07 -3.63
C ARG A 114 -12.57 -0.28 -4.18
N SER A 115 -12.13 -0.64 -5.37
CA SER A 115 -12.47 -1.92 -5.99
C SER A 115 -12.00 -3.09 -5.13
N TYR A 116 -10.77 -3.06 -4.65
CA TYR A 116 -10.22 -4.13 -3.80
C TYR A 116 -10.88 -4.18 -2.42
N LEU A 117 -11.23 -3.03 -1.85
CA LEU A 117 -11.98 -2.98 -0.59
C LEU A 117 -13.38 -3.57 -0.74
N SER A 118 -14.10 -3.23 -1.82
CA SER A 118 -15.47 -3.70 -2.05
C SER A 118 -15.55 -5.20 -2.33
N THR A 119 -14.51 -5.77 -2.93
CA THR A 119 -14.43 -7.22 -3.20
C THR A 119 -13.80 -8.02 -2.08
N SER A 120 -13.47 -7.38 -0.96
CA SER A 120 -12.84 -8.00 0.21
C SER A 120 -11.51 -8.70 -0.10
N ILE A 121 -10.79 -8.23 -1.13
CA ILE A 121 -9.44 -8.71 -1.44
C ILE A 121 -8.46 -8.18 -0.41
N ILE A 122 -8.69 -6.95 0.06
CA ILE A 122 -7.86 -6.30 1.07
C ILE A 122 -8.71 -5.73 2.21
N ILE A 123 -8.07 -5.57 3.36
CA ILE A 123 -8.55 -4.76 4.48
C ILE A 123 -7.47 -3.72 4.74
N VAL A 124 -7.86 -2.47 4.95
CA VAL A 124 -6.91 -1.39 5.28
C VAL A 124 -7.13 -0.96 6.72
N ASP A 125 -6.06 -0.89 7.47
CA ASP A 125 -6.07 -0.49 8.88
C ASP A 125 -4.97 0.54 9.16
N TYR A 126 -5.13 1.27 10.25
CA TYR A 126 -4.20 2.30 10.68
C TYR A 126 -3.08 1.72 11.53
N ILE A 127 -1.85 2.18 11.27
CA ILE A 127 -0.69 1.93 12.12
C ILE A 127 0.11 3.21 12.25
N LYS A 128 0.70 3.45 13.42
CA LYS A 128 1.58 4.60 13.60
C LYS A 128 2.80 4.50 12.68
N GLY A 129 3.09 5.60 11.96
CA GLY A 129 4.11 5.64 10.92
C GLY A 129 5.51 5.21 11.37
N VAL A 130 5.88 5.48 12.62
CA VAL A 130 7.16 5.05 13.20
C VAL A 130 7.34 3.53 13.14
N PHE A 131 6.25 2.77 13.26
CA PHE A 131 6.30 1.30 13.24
C PHE A 131 6.50 0.74 11.83
N GLY A 132 5.78 1.28 10.84
CA GLY A 132 5.92 0.87 9.44
C GLY A 132 7.28 1.22 8.88
N LEU A 133 7.75 2.45 9.13
CA LEU A 133 9.05 2.93 8.67
C LEU A 133 10.21 2.14 9.30
N ASN A 134 10.13 1.84 10.58
CA ASN A 134 11.15 1.03 11.27
C ASN A 134 11.22 -0.40 10.73
N LEU A 135 10.08 -0.98 10.39
CA LEU A 135 10.03 -2.31 9.80
C LEU A 135 10.67 -2.33 8.41
N LEU A 136 10.39 -1.32 7.59
CA LEU A 136 11.00 -1.14 6.27
C LEU A 136 12.50 -0.90 6.37
N LEU A 137 12.94 -0.04 7.29
CA LEU A 137 14.36 0.26 7.50
C LEU A 137 15.14 -0.95 8.04
N LEU A 138 14.57 -1.72 8.95
CA LEU A 138 15.17 -2.94 9.47
C LEU A 138 15.41 -3.96 8.36
N LYS A 139 14.51 -4.05 7.40
CA LYS A 139 14.61 -5.02 6.31
C LYS A 139 15.53 -4.58 5.18
N LEU A 140 15.56 -3.30 4.86
CA LEU A 140 16.55 -2.75 3.94
C LEU A 140 17.97 -2.85 4.48
N LYS A 141 18.15 -2.85 5.82
CA LYS A 141 19.45 -3.05 6.46
C LYS A 141 19.90 -4.51 6.52
N THR A 142 19.00 -5.47 6.51
CA THR A 142 19.36 -6.90 6.52
C THR A 142 19.72 -7.42 5.15
N GLU A 143 19.48 -6.68 4.07
CA GLU A 143 19.88 -7.05 2.72
C GLU A 143 21.25 -6.50 2.28
N ASN A 144 21.77 -5.55 3.01
CA ASN A 144 23.12 -5.03 2.80
C ASN A 144 24.06 -5.66 3.84
#